data_80f0fbffeab658f647d7333fba67c209
#
_entry.id   80f0fbffeab658f647d7333fba67c209
#
_cell.length_a   1.000
_cell.length_b   1.000
_cell.length_c   1.000
_cell.angle_alpha   90.00
_cell.angle_beta   90.00
_cell.angle_gamma   90.00
#
_symmetry.space_group_name_H-M   'P 1'
#
loop_
_entity.id
_entity.type
_entity.pdbx_description
1 polymer ?
#
loop_
_entity_poly.entity_id
_entity_poly.type
_entity_poly.pdbx_seq_one_letter_code
_entity_poly.pdbx_strand_id
1 'polypeptide(L)'
;MEENREIEIDLRKIFIMLKKKVAIILVIAFIGAALAGCITNFFIKPKYTSGVSFYVNNNNDNLIGSSGTISSSDLDASEKLVNTYMFVVKSRTFRDKIADKLSSEVTSSQLKSMISCSQVESTLIFQVNVTSTSPQLASDVANTIAELAPDEIVRVLKVGGVEV
;
A
#
# COMPACT_ATOMS: atom_id res chain seq x y z
N MET A 1 -46.66 46.88 6.54
CA MET A 1 -47.17 45.50 6.44
C MET A 1 -46.41 44.80 5.32
N GLU A 2 -45.33 44.16 5.66
CA GLU A 2 -44.58 43.33 4.69
C GLU A 2 -45.25 41.98 4.63
N GLU A 3 -45.80 41.67 3.47
CA GLU A 3 -46.47 40.43 3.14
C GLU A 3 -45.39 39.32 3.01
N ASN A 4 -45.22 38.53 4.07
CA ASN A 4 -44.41 37.30 4.04
C ASN A 4 -45.03 36.35 2.98
N ARG A 5 -44.55 36.43 1.76
CA ARG A 5 -44.79 35.37 0.76
C ARG A 5 -44.05 34.13 1.19
N GLU A 6 -44.76 33.28 1.93
CA GLU A 6 -44.31 31.91 2.12
C GLU A 6 -44.20 31.26 0.75
N ILE A 7 -42.97 30.96 0.34
CA ILE A 7 -42.72 30.23 -0.90
C ILE A 7 -43.12 28.78 -0.64
N GLU A 8 -44.38 28.45 -0.83
CA GLU A 8 -44.83 27.05 -0.85
C GLU A 8 -44.18 26.36 -2.04
N ILE A 9 -43.13 25.56 -1.73
CA ILE A 9 -42.44 24.73 -2.73
C ILE A 9 -43.35 23.57 -3.07
N ASP A 10 -44.13 23.70 -4.16
CA ASP A 10 -45.02 22.69 -4.67
C ASP A 10 -44.19 21.56 -5.32
N LEU A 11 -43.85 20.55 -4.52
CA LEU A 11 -43.08 19.36 -4.93
C LEU A 11 -43.72 18.70 -6.16
N ARG A 12 -45.01 18.75 -6.34
CA ARG A 12 -45.73 18.20 -7.49
C ARG A 12 -45.39 18.95 -8.79
N LYS A 13 -45.23 20.25 -8.76
CA LYS A 13 -44.82 21.06 -9.91
C LYS A 13 -43.37 20.77 -10.28
N ILE A 14 -42.49 20.63 -9.28
CA ILE A 14 -41.09 20.26 -9.50
C ILE A 14 -41.02 18.89 -10.17
N PHE A 15 -41.79 17.90 -9.70
CA PHE A 15 -41.79 16.56 -10.28
C PHE A 15 -42.28 16.54 -11.73
N ILE A 16 -43.31 17.29 -12.06
CA ILE A 16 -43.85 17.41 -13.43
C ILE A 16 -42.84 18.11 -14.35
N MET A 17 -42.16 19.17 -13.88
CA MET A 17 -41.12 19.84 -14.65
C MET A 17 -39.90 18.92 -14.89
N LEU A 18 -39.51 18.16 -13.87
CA LEU A 18 -38.42 17.18 -13.98
C LEU A 18 -38.75 16.09 -15.00
N LYS A 19 -39.97 15.54 -14.99
CA LYS A 19 -40.44 14.54 -15.93
C LYS A 19 -40.45 15.05 -17.37
N LYS A 20 -40.77 16.33 -17.59
CA LYS A 20 -40.75 16.99 -18.92
C LYS A 20 -39.31 17.17 -19.46
N LYS A 21 -38.32 17.31 -18.56
CA LYS A 21 -36.91 17.56 -18.91
C LYS A 21 -36.03 16.31 -18.79
N VAL A 22 -36.60 15.18 -18.42
CA VAL A 22 -35.89 13.93 -18.19
C VAL A 22 -35.02 13.50 -19.37
N ALA A 23 -35.50 13.68 -20.58
CA ALA A 23 -34.75 13.33 -21.80
C ALA A 23 -33.45 14.15 -21.91
N ILE A 24 -33.52 15.46 -21.59
CA ILE A 24 -32.34 16.34 -21.63
C ILE A 24 -31.34 15.95 -20.53
N ILE A 25 -31.85 15.64 -19.32
CA ILE A 25 -31.04 15.20 -18.19
C ILE A 25 -30.30 13.88 -18.54
N LEU A 26 -30.99 12.92 -19.16
CA LEU A 26 -30.39 11.67 -19.58
C LEU A 26 -29.31 11.86 -20.64
N VAL A 27 -29.52 12.75 -21.62
CA VAL A 27 -28.52 13.06 -22.63
C VAL A 27 -27.28 13.69 -22.01
N ILE A 28 -27.43 14.65 -21.10
CA ILE A 28 -26.30 15.27 -20.40
C ILE A 28 -25.56 14.25 -19.53
N ALA A 29 -26.30 13.40 -18.82
CA ALA A 29 -25.71 12.33 -17.99
C ALA A 29 -24.93 11.33 -18.84
N PHE A 30 -25.45 10.95 -20.01
CA PHE A 30 -24.78 10.04 -20.93
C PHE A 30 -23.49 10.64 -21.50
N ILE A 31 -23.54 11.91 -21.91
CA ILE A 31 -22.35 12.62 -22.39
C ILE A 31 -21.30 12.73 -21.27
N GLY A 32 -21.72 13.09 -20.05
CA GLY A 32 -20.84 13.16 -18.89
C GLY A 32 -20.19 11.80 -18.56
N ALA A 33 -20.95 10.70 -18.60
CA ALA A 33 -20.45 9.36 -18.37
C ALA A 33 -19.46 8.93 -19.47
N ALA A 34 -19.75 9.22 -20.73
CA ALA A 34 -18.85 8.93 -21.84
C ALA A 34 -17.52 9.69 -21.73
N LEU A 35 -17.58 10.99 -21.43
CA LEU A 35 -16.37 11.80 -21.21
C LEU A 35 -15.55 11.29 -20.02
N ALA A 36 -16.17 10.98 -18.89
CA ALA A 36 -15.51 10.43 -17.72
C ALA A 36 -14.86 9.08 -18.03
N GLY A 37 -15.56 8.21 -18.76
CA GLY A 37 -15.03 6.91 -19.21
C GLY A 37 -13.81 7.06 -20.12
N CYS A 38 -13.86 7.98 -21.08
CA CYS A 38 -12.72 8.27 -21.95
C CYS A 38 -11.50 8.79 -21.15
N ILE A 39 -11.71 9.73 -20.24
CA ILE A 39 -10.65 10.27 -19.41
C ILE A 39 -10.04 9.18 -18.54
N THR A 40 -10.86 8.37 -17.87
CA THR A 40 -10.40 7.29 -16.99
C THR A 40 -9.57 6.26 -17.76
N ASN A 41 -10.06 5.82 -18.93
CA ASN A 41 -9.38 4.80 -19.74
C ASN A 41 -8.06 5.28 -20.35
N PHE A 42 -7.98 6.59 -20.70
CA PHE A 42 -6.81 7.14 -21.39
C PHE A 42 -5.76 7.72 -20.44
N PHE A 43 -6.17 8.25 -19.28
CA PHE A 43 -5.26 8.91 -18.31
C PHE A 43 -4.85 8.04 -17.14
N ILE A 44 -5.65 7.05 -16.74
CA ILE A 44 -5.35 6.22 -15.57
C ILE A 44 -4.69 4.93 -16.03
N LYS A 45 -3.37 4.85 -15.87
CA LYS A 45 -2.63 3.59 -16.11
C LYS A 45 -3.00 2.57 -15.03
N PRO A 46 -3.34 1.32 -15.40
CA PRO A 46 -3.58 0.26 -14.43
C PRO A 46 -2.34 0.04 -13.57
N LYS A 47 -2.54 -0.22 -12.29
CA LYS A 47 -1.47 -0.56 -11.35
C LYS A 47 -1.66 -1.99 -10.89
N TYR A 48 -0.58 -2.74 -10.91
CA TYR A 48 -0.51 -4.12 -10.46
C TYR A 48 0.30 -4.17 -9.19
N THR A 49 -0.18 -4.93 -8.21
CA THR A 49 0.50 -5.08 -6.92
C THR A 49 0.85 -6.55 -6.71
N SER A 50 2.11 -6.82 -6.44
CA SER A 50 2.62 -8.11 -5.99
C SER A 50 3.06 -7.99 -4.55
N GLY A 51 2.72 -8.95 -3.68
CA GLY A 51 3.01 -8.89 -2.25
C GLY A 51 3.79 -10.12 -1.79
N VAL A 52 4.70 -9.91 -0.85
CA VAL A 52 5.38 -10.96 -0.11
C VAL A 52 5.24 -10.71 1.38
N SER A 53 4.98 -11.76 2.15
CA SER A 53 4.85 -11.69 3.61
C SER A 53 6.03 -12.37 4.28
N PHE A 54 6.57 -11.73 5.30
CA PHE A 54 7.66 -12.23 6.11
C PHE A 54 7.18 -12.44 7.55
N TYR A 55 7.44 -13.62 8.09
CA TYR A 55 7.24 -13.91 9.51
C TYR A 55 8.54 -13.66 10.27
N VAL A 56 8.46 -12.85 11.30
CA VAL A 56 9.60 -12.57 12.18
C VAL A 56 9.60 -13.58 13.32
N ASN A 57 10.53 -14.53 13.26
CA ASN A 57 10.74 -15.47 14.34
C ASN A 57 11.85 -14.94 15.25
N ASN A 58 11.50 -14.67 16.52
CA ASN A 58 12.48 -14.31 17.52
C ASN A 58 13.04 -15.59 18.14
N ASN A 59 13.98 -16.25 17.44
CA ASN A 59 14.70 -17.43 17.93
C ASN A 59 15.74 -17.03 19.00
N ASN A 60 15.32 -16.35 20.05
CA ASN A 60 16.08 -16.36 21.29
C ASN A 60 15.78 -17.69 22.00
N ASP A 61 16.55 -18.74 21.67
CA ASP A 61 16.50 -20.05 22.35
C ASP A 61 16.68 -19.95 23.88
N ASN A 62 17.02 -18.76 24.40
CA ASN A 62 17.12 -18.48 25.83
C ASN A 62 15.80 -18.05 26.49
N LEU A 63 14.72 -17.79 25.73
CA LEU A 63 13.44 -17.35 26.30
C LEU A 63 12.41 -18.48 26.44
N ILE A 64 12.67 -19.66 25.87
CA ILE A 64 11.79 -20.84 26.03
C ILE A 64 12.16 -21.67 27.24
N GLY A 65 13.19 -21.28 28.01
CA GLY A 65 13.77 -22.06 29.13
C GLY A 65 13.18 -21.85 30.50
N SER A 66 12.23 -20.94 30.75
CA SER A 66 11.62 -20.81 32.08
C SER A 66 10.25 -20.17 31.99
N SER A 67 9.22 -20.99 32.13
CA SER A 67 7.83 -20.59 32.37
C SER A 67 7.13 -19.92 31.19
N GLY A 68 6.35 -20.69 30.44
CA GLY A 68 5.50 -20.37 29.30
C GLY A 68 4.49 -19.22 29.39
N THR A 69 4.88 -18.09 29.91
CA THR A 69 4.08 -16.85 29.86
C THR A 69 4.78 -15.85 28.96
N ILE A 70 4.22 -15.64 27.77
CA ILE A 70 4.61 -14.52 26.89
C ILE A 70 4.31 -13.23 27.66
N SER A 71 5.35 -12.50 28.02
CA SER A 71 5.22 -11.20 28.70
C SER A 71 4.85 -10.11 27.68
N SER A 72 4.12 -9.09 28.10
CA SER A 72 3.85 -7.91 27.28
C SER A 72 5.15 -7.23 26.81
N SER A 73 6.21 -7.27 27.59
CA SER A 73 7.53 -6.78 27.22
C SER A 73 8.16 -7.56 26.05
N ASP A 74 7.87 -8.86 25.92
CA ASP A 74 8.36 -9.69 24.82
C ASP A 74 7.63 -9.39 23.52
N LEU A 75 6.33 -9.07 23.63
CA LEU A 75 5.56 -8.58 22.48
C LEU A 75 6.08 -7.22 22.00
N ASP A 76 6.31 -6.28 22.90
CA ASP A 76 6.84 -4.94 22.56
C ASP A 76 8.23 -5.03 21.92
N ALA A 77 9.09 -5.93 22.40
CA ALA A 77 10.40 -6.18 21.81
C ALA A 77 10.29 -6.77 20.40
N SER A 78 9.37 -7.70 20.21
CA SER A 78 9.13 -8.34 18.90
C SER A 78 8.54 -7.35 17.88
N GLU A 79 7.65 -6.46 18.33
CA GLU A 79 7.11 -5.40 17.46
C GLU A 79 8.19 -4.41 17.02
N LYS A 80 9.13 -4.06 17.91
CA LYS A 80 10.30 -3.25 17.54
C LYS A 80 11.20 -3.93 16.52
N LEU A 81 11.34 -5.27 16.58
CA LEU A 81 12.09 -6.04 15.57
C LEU A 81 11.40 -5.98 14.21
N VAL A 82 10.06 -6.16 14.15
CA VAL A 82 9.30 -6.03 12.90
C VAL A 82 9.53 -4.65 12.26
N ASN A 83 9.46 -3.59 13.07
CA ASN A 83 9.70 -2.23 12.60
C ASN A 83 11.14 -2.06 12.06
N THR A 84 12.12 -2.65 12.73
CA THR A 84 13.53 -2.64 12.29
C THR A 84 13.69 -3.36 10.95
N TYR A 85 13.05 -4.51 10.77
CA TYR A 85 13.11 -5.27 9.51
C TYR A 85 12.46 -4.51 8.36
N MET A 86 11.30 -3.90 8.60
CA MET A 86 10.66 -3.02 7.61
C MET A 86 11.56 -1.83 7.24
N PHE A 87 12.30 -1.27 8.20
CA PHE A 87 13.25 -0.19 7.92
C PHE A 87 14.40 -0.67 7.04
N VAL A 88 14.95 -1.86 7.30
CA VAL A 88 16.02 -2.46 6.47
C VAL A 88 15.54 -2.65 5.03
N VAL A 89 14.34 -3.22 4.85
CA VAL A 89 13.75 -3.44 3.51
C VAL A 89 13.48 -2.12 2.77
N LYS A 90 13.12 -1.05 3.49
CA LYS A 90 12.93 0.29 2.92
C LYS A 90 14.24 1.06 2.73
N SER A 91 15.38 0.56 3.18
CA SER A 91 16.65 1.27 3.12
C SER A 91 17.11 1.51 1.67
N ARG A 92 17.93 2.54 1.47
CA ARG A 92 18.51 2.82 0.15
C ARG A 92 19.43 1.70 -0.29
N THR A 93 20.31 1.26 0.61
CA THR A 93 21.28 0.18 0.35
C THR A 93 20.60 -1.09 -0.16
N PHE A 94 19.46 -1.46 0.44
CA PHE A 94 18.71 -2.63 0.00
C PHE A 94 18.08 -2.42 -1.38
N ARG A 95 17.51 -1.24 -1.64
CA ARG A 95 16.97 -0.91 -2.98
C ARG A 95 18.04 -0.88 -4.06
N ASP A 96 19.26 -0.41 -3.74
CA ASP A 96 20.38 -0.44 -4.68
C ASP A 96 20.72 -1.90 -5.04
N LYS A 97 20.76 -2.81 -4.07
CA LYS A 97 20.97 -4.25 -4.32
C LYS A 97 19.88 -4.89 -5.18
N ILE A 98 18.62 -4.51 -4.99
CA ILE A 98 17.51 -4.98 -5.84
C ILE A 98 17.71 -4.46 -7.27
N ALA A 99 18.04 -3.19 -7.44
CA ALA A 99 18.27 -2.60 -8.76
C ALA A 99 19.45 -3.28 -9.49
N ASP A 100 20.53 -3.57 -8.79
CA ASP A 100 21.69 -4.26 -9.34
C ASP A 100 21.33 -5.70 -9.79
N LYS A 101 20.54 -6.41 -8.99
CA LYS A 101 20.11 -7.78 -9.32
C LYS A 101 19.15 -7.84 -10.52
N LEU A 102 18.32 -6.82 -10.68
CA LEU A 102 17.40 -6.70 -11.82
C LEU A 102 18.07 -6.05 -13.06
N SER A 103 19.40 -6.06 -13.12
CA SER A 103 20.17 -5.58 -14.28
C SER A 103 19.84 -4.14 -14.68
N SER A 104 19.55 -3.28 -13.68
CA SER A 104 19.25 -1.85 -13.86
C SER A 104 17.96 -1.54 -14.66
N GLU A 105 17.03 -2.49 -14.78
CA GLU A 105 15.71 -2.21 -15.36
C GLU A 105 14.93 -1.17 -14.56
N VAL A 106 15.26 -1.02 -13.27
CA VAL A 106 14.68 -0.04 -12.35
C VAL A 106 15.76 0.63 -11.52
N THR A 107 15.56 1.91 -11.25
CA THR A 107 16.43 2.68 -10.36
C THR A 107 15.97 2.58 -8.90
N SER A 108 16.90 2.77 -7.95
CA SER A 108 16.61 2.83 -6.52
C SER A 108 15.53 3.89 -6.17
N SER A 109 15.48 4.99 -6.92
CA SER A 109 14.46 6.03 -6.75
C SER A 109 13.06 5.57 -7.18
N GLN A 110 12.96 4.81 -8.27
CA GLN A 110 11.70 4.20 -8.71
C GLN A 110 11.23 3.15 -7.71
N LEU A 111 12.12 2.28 -7.24
CA LEU A 111 11.84 1.28 -6.21
C LEU A 111 11.28 1.90 -4.93
N LYS A 112 11.77 3.09 -4.53
CA LYS A 112 11.22 3.81 -3.38
C LYS A 112 9.73 4.12 -3.49
N SER A 113 9.24 4.42 -4.69
CA SER A 113 7.82 4.70 -4.93
C SER A 113 6.98 3.45 -5.16
N MET A 114 7.63 2.34 -5.54
CA MET A 114 6.97 1.07 -5.82
C MET A 114 6.81 0.20 -4.58
N ILE A 115 7.77 0.25 -3.64
CA ILE A 115 7.81 -0.62 -2.46
C ILE A 115 7.10 0.05 -1.29
N SER A 116 6.14 -0.64 -0.72
CA SER A 116 5.48 -0.29 0.54
C SER A 116 5.55 -1.47 1.51
N CYS A 117 5.77 -1.17 2.79
CA CYS A 117 5.79 -2.19 3.84
C CYS A 117 4.78 -1.81 4.90
N SER A 118 4.02 -2.79 5.38
CA SER A 118 3.06 -2.66 6.46
C SER A 118 3.14 -3.89 7.37
N GLN A 119 2.96 -3.67 8.66
CA GLN A 119 2.77 -4.77 9.61
C GLN A 119 1.32 -5.23 9.55
N VAL A 120 1.10 -6.53 9.68
CA VAL A 120 -0.23 -7.09 9.89
C VAL A 120 -0.55 -6.94 11.37
N GLU A 121 -1.64 -6.23 11.67
CA GLU A 121 -2.00 -5.84 13.03
C GLU A 121 -1.94 -7.01 14.02
N SER A 122 -1.34 -6.75 15.19
CA SER A 122 -1.19 -7.71 16.29
C SER A 122 -0.47 -9.01 15.92
N THR A 123 0.40 -8.99 14.90
CA THR A 123 1.18 -10.17 14.50
C THR A 123 2.65 -9.83 14.30
N LEU A 124 3.50 -10.86 14.29
CA LEU A 124 4.92 -10.77 13.93
C LEU A 124 5.14 -10.91 12.41
N ILE A 125 4.12 -10.57 11.63
CA ILE A 125 4.16 -10.63 10.17
C ILE A 125 4.21 -9.22 9.62
N PHE A 126 5.13 -8.95 8.72
CA PHE A 126 5.07 -7.77 7.88
C PHE A 126 4.94 -8.15 6.41
N GLN A 127 4.20 -7.33 5.70
CA GLN A 127 3.96 -7.50 4.28
C GLN A 127 4.70 -6.42 3.50
N VAL A 128 5.35 -6.82 2.44
CA VAL A 128 5.97 -5.94 1.47
C VAL A 128 5.16 -6.00 0.18
N ASN A 129 4.59 -4.89 -0.23
CA ASN A 129 3.81 -4.76 -1.44
C ASN A 129 4.60 -3.94 -2.46
N VAL A 130 4.69 -4.45 -3.67
CA VAL A 130 5.33 -3.80 -4.81
C VAL A 130 4.28 -3.44 -5.84
N THR A 131 4.14 -2.15 -6.12
CA THR A 131 3.15 -1.63 -7.08
C THR A 131 3.83 -1.07 -8.31
N SER A 132 3.45 -1.57 -9.48
CA SER A 132 3.98 -1.14 -10.79
C SER A 132 2.88 -1.05 -11.85
N THR A 133 3.16 -0.37 -12.96
CA THR A 133 2.32 -0.41 -14.16
C THR A 133 2.56 -1.66 -15.02
N SER A 134 3.66 -2.39 -14.78
CA SER A 134 3.96 -3.69 -15.38
C SER A 134 3.76 -4.80 -14.34
N PRO A 135 2.92 -5.81 -14.61
CA PRO A 135 2.71 -6.93 -13.70
C PRO A 135 3.97 -7.79 -13.55
N GLN A 136 4.75 -7.98 -14.62
CA GLN A 136 6.02 -8.71 -14.58
C GLN A 136 7.00 -8.02 -13.65
N LEU A 137 7.21 -6.71 -13.85
CA LEU A 137 8.12 -5.93 -13.01
C LEU A 137 7.72 -5.96 -11.53
N ALA A 138 6.41 -5.86 -11.23
CA ALA A 138 5.92 -5.97 -9.85
C ALA A 138 6.27 -7.33 -9.22
N SER A 139 6.11 -8.41 -10.00
CA SER A 139 6.44 -9.76 -9.57
C SER A 139 7.94 -9.98 -9.41
N ASP A 140 8.75 -9.54 -10.36
CA ASP A 140 10.20 -9.73 -10.36
C ASP A 140 10.84 -8.98 -9.18
N VAL A 141 10.41 -7.74 -8.91
CA VAL A 141 10.84 -6.99 -7.75
C VAL A 141 10.42 -7.67 -6.45
N ALA A 142 9.18 -8.15 -6.34
CA ALA A 142 8.69 -8.83 -5.14
C ALA A 142 9.45 -10.14 -4.87
N ASN A 143 9.72 -10.94 -5.91
CA ASN A 143 10.51 -12.17 -5.80
C ASN A 143 11.97 -11.88 -5.41
N THR A 144 12.56 -10.83 -5.98
CA THR A 144 13.90 -10.38 -5.62
C THR A 144 13.98 -9.93 -4.16
N ILE A 145 12.95 -9.25 -3.67
CA ILE A 145 12.84 -8.89 -2.24
C ILE A 145 12.75 -10.15 -1.38
N ALA A 146 11.90 -11.11 -1.78
CA ALA A 146 11.73 -12.36 -1.03
C ALA A 146 13.05 -13.12 -0.89
N GLU A 147 13.89 -13.10 -1.93
CA GLU A 147 15.18 -13.78 -1.94
C GLU A 147 16.27 -13.02 -1.16
N LEU A 148 16.36 -11.70 -1.30
CA LEU A 148 17.44 -10.91 -0.71
C LEU A 148 17.17 -10.45 0.73
N ALA A 149 15.89 -10.26 1.12
CA ALA A 149 15.56 -9.67 2.41
C ALA A 149 16.02 -10.50 3.62
N PRO A 150 15.91 -11.84 3.66
CA PRO A 150 16.37 -12.64 4.79
C PRO A 150 17.86 -12.43 5.08
N ASP A 151 18.70 -12.51 4.04
CA ASP A 151 20.13 -12.36 4.19
C ASP A 151 20.54 -10.94 4.62
N GLU A 152 19.88 -9.94 4.07
CA GLU A 152 20.15 -8.55 4.42
C GLU A 152 19.73 -8.22 5.86
N ILE A 153 18.59 -8.71 6.30
CA ILE A 153 18.12 -8.56 7.68
C ILE A 153 19.12 -9.21 8.65
N VAL A 154 19.54 -10.45 8.36
CA VAL A 154 20.51 -11.15 9.18
C VAL A 154 21.85 -10.42 9.20
N ARG A 155 22.29 -9.89 8.06
CA ARG A 155 23.53 -9.12 7.94
C ARG A 155 23.50 -7.88 8.83
N VAL A 156 22.45 -7.08 8.74
CA VAL A 156 22.31 -5.83 9.52
C VAL A 156 22.24 -6.13 11.03
N LEU A 157 21.56 -7.20 11.43
CA LEU A 157 21.44 -7.58 12.85
C LEU A 157 22.74 -8.13 13.42
N LYS A 158 23.51 -8.90 12.64
CA LYS A 158 24.80 -9.50 13.09
C LYS A 158 25.91 -8.47 13.19
N VAL A 159 25.90 -7.46 12.33
CA VAL A 159 26.96 -6.43 12.29
C VAL A 159 26.78 -5.38 13.38
N GLY A 160 25.90 -5.47 14.32
CA GLY A 160 25.68 -4.69 15.57
C GLY A 160 26.53 -3.44 15.86
N GLY A 161 27.24 -2.90 14.89
CA GLY A 161 28.03 -1.70 14.92
C GLY A 161 27.40 -0.61 14.05
N VAL A 162 27.36 0.60 14.55
CA VAL A 162 26.96 1.78 13.78
C VAL A 162 28.07 2.09 12.80
N GLU A 163 27.88 1.75 11.51
CA GLU A 163 28.69 2.32 10.44
C GLU A 163 28.04 3.62 9.96
N VAL A 164 28.80 4.71 10.07
CA VAL A 164 28.42 6.04 9.58
C VAL A 164 28.93 6.22 8.14
#